data_3318324f34da08391f07c370dfb19b97
#
_entry.id   3318324f34da08391f07c370dfb19b97
#
_cell.length_a   1.000
_cell.length_b   1.000
_cell.length_c   1.000
_cell.angle_alpha   90.00
_cell.angle_beta   90.00
_cell.angle_gamma   90.00
#
_symmetry.space_group_name_H-M   'P 1'
#
loop_
_entity.id
_entity.type
_entity.pdbx_description
1 polymer ?
#
loop_
_entity_poly.entity_id
_entity_poly.type
_entity_poly.pdbx_seq_one_letter_code
_entity_poly.pdbx_strand_id
1 'polypeptide(L)'
;HYVAARLHRVPASLPFFLPLPFLSPFGTLGAVIRMRGTIRDRAALLDVGASGPLAGLCVAIPLYLYGVAHSKVISTDGIEGVELGDSLLLKLMDHVAAPHYGAGQTILLSPIAYAAWGGLFVTMINLLPLSQLDGGHVAYALFGDGHNRRAPTLHRLLLAFFAVNLSASLVRDALHGVLLANVGNNVGRTLFWFVWFEMLGILGGFARGRRAEQREDDDPDGDNEDEDDRPVELSPRVRAAATLGIVLYSSFARESHSALVWLPWFGALGLLLALEARSGLLQPHDLLAHPPTDAASKPLGATRKVVAIVTLAFFVLLFLPTPMAL
;
A
#
# COMPACT_ATOMS: atom_id res chain seq x y z
N HIS A 1 -7.94 -4.73 16.04
CA HIS A 1 -6.77 -5.62 16.19
C HIS A 1 -6.49 -5.97 17.67
N TYR A 2 -6.25 -4.99 18.55
CA TYR A 2 -5.88 -5.25 19.95
C TYR A 2 -6.90 -6.14 20.68
N VAL A 3 -8.18 -5.82 20.58
CA VAL A 3 -9.26 -6.60 21.19
C VAL A 3 -9.30 -8.02 20.63
N ALA A 4 -9.22 -8.18 19.31
CA ALA A 4 -9.20 -9.49 18.67
C ALA A 4 -7.98 -10.32 19.11
N ALA A 5 -6.78 -9.73 19.14
CA ALA A 5 -5.58 -10.38 19.64
C ALA A 5 -5.76 -10.87 21.08
N ARG A 6 -6.33 -10.04 21.97
CA ARG A 6 -6.59 -10.41 23.37
C ARG A 6 -7.60 -11.55 23.51
N LEU A 7 -8.66 -11.55 22.69
CA LEU A 7 -9.65 -12.62 22.67
C LEU A 7 -9.03 -13.97 22.26
N HIS A 8 -8.09 -13.95 21.32
CA HIS A 8 -7.34 -15.12 20.88
C HIS A 8 -6.10 -15.43 21.75
N ARG A 9 -5.94 -14.74 22.88
CA ARG A 9 -4.80 -14.89 23.81
C ARG A 9 -3.44 -14.67 23.15
N VAL A 10 -3.39 -13.87 22.08
CA VAL A 10 -2.15 -13.44 21.44
C VAL A 10 -1.61 -12.24 22.22
N PRO A 11 -0.39 -12.32 22.78
CA PRO A 11 0.21 -11.20 23.49
C PRO A 11 0.43 -10.03 22.51
N ALA A 12 -0.17 -8.88 22.82
CA ALA A 12 -0.04 -7.67 22.02
C ALA A 12 0.25 -6.46 22.93
N SER A 13 1.04 -5.51 22.41
CA SER A 13 1.24 -4.22 23.06
C SER A 13 -0.06 -3.40 23.04
N LEU A 14 -0.14 -2.41 23.91
CA LEU A 14 -1.14 -1.36 23.74
C LEU A 14 -0.94 -0.68 22.37
N PRO A 15 -2.04 -0.20 21.75
CA PRO A 15 -1.94 0.60 20.52
C PRO A 15 -1.12 1.87 20.79
N PHE A 16 -0.23 2.21 19.86
CA PHE A 16 0.49 3.47 19.90
C PHE A 16 0.46 4.12 18.52
N PHE A 17 0.31 5.45 18.49
CA PHE A 17 0.31 6.20 17.27
C PHE A 17 1.73 6.41 16.75
N LEU A 18 1.88 6.28 15.42
CA LEU A 18 3.10 6.66 14.71
C LEU A 18 2.92 8.07 14.15
N PRO A 19 3.42 9.11 14.85
CA PRO A 19 3.40 10.45 14.31
C PRO A 19 4.37 10.51 13.12
N LEU A 20 3.91 11.05 12.01
CA LEU A 20 4.72 11.27 10.82
C LEU A 20 4.42 12.66 10.25
N PRO A 21 4.67 13.74 11.03
CA PRO A 21 4.46 15.08 10.54
C PRO A 21 5.35 15.34 9.32
N PHE A 22 4.88 16.11 8.37
CA PHE A 22 5.56 16.47 7.12
C PHE A 22 5.73 15.36 6.07
N LEU A 23 5.69 14.07 6.44
CA LEU A 23 5.83 12.94 5.50
C LEU A 23 4.50 12.28 5.16
N SER A 24 3.51 12.40 6.02
CA SER A 24 2.15 11.93 5.77
C SER A 24 1.21 13.12 5.62
N PRO A 25 0.32 13.15 4.62
CA PRO A 25 -0.71 14.19 4.46
C PRO A 25 -1.64 14.30 5.68
N PHE A 26 -1.70 13.23 6.48
CA PHE A 26 -2.53 13.14 7.68
C PHE A 26 -1.74 13.38 8.99
N GLY A 27 -0.43 13.66 8.90
CA GLY A 27 0.44 13.84 10.06
C GLY A 27 0.73 12.57 10.85
N THR A 28 0.21 11.41 10.40
CA THR A 28 0.36 10.11 11.06
C THR A 28 0.32 8.97 10.04
N LEU A 29 0.88 7.80 10.42
CA LEU A 29 0.69 6.52 9.74
C LEU A 29 -0.39 5.65 10.44
N GLY A 30 -1.17 6.23 11.36
CA GLY A 30 -2.16 5.49 12.14
C GLY A 30 -1.62 4.93 13.43
N ALA A 31 -2.37 3.97 14.00
CA ALA A 31 -2.01 3.29 15.24
C ALA A 31 -1.53 1.88 14.97
N VAL A 32 -0.45 1.49 15.62
CA VAL A 32 0.19 0.18 15.48
C VAL A 32 0.12 -0.58 16.79
N ILE A 33 -0.09 -1.89 16.72
CA ILE A 33 0.12 -2.82 17.82
C ILE A 33 1.31 -3.73 17.49
N ARG A 34 2.15 -3.99 18.49
CA ARG A 34 3.22 -4.96 18.37
C ARG A 34 2.76 -6.30 18.95
N MET A 35 2.59 -7.29 18.11
CA MET A 35 2.33 -8.67 18.56
C MET A 35 3.63 -9.30 19.06
N ARG A 36 3.58 -9.90 20.26
CA ARG A 36 4.71 -10.57 20.91
C ARG A 36 4.43 -12.06 20.94
N GLY A 37 4.56 -12.72 19.80
CA GLY A 37 4.33 -14.16 19.73
C GLY A 37 3.75 -14.57 18.37
N THR A 38 3.82 -15.88 18.10
CA THR A 38 3.28 -16.46 16.87
C THR A 38 1.77 -16.63 16.98
N ILE A 39 1.05 -16.23 15.93
CA ILE A 39 -0.37 -16.57 15.81
C ILE A 39 -0.45 -18.04 15.39
N ARG A 40 -1.07 -18.87 16.23
CA ARG A 40 -0.99 -20.32 16.10
C ARG A 40 -1.97 -20.92 15.08
N ASP A 41 -3.04 -20.22 14.75
CA ASP A 41 -4.06 -20.74 13.83
C ASP A 41 -4.58 -19.67 12.84
N ARG A 42 -5.09 -20.16 11.71
CA ARG A 42 -5.62 -19.32 10.63
C ARG A 42 -6.86 -18.53 11.04
N ALA A 43 -7.63 -19.02 12.00
CA ALA A 43 -8.83 -18.36 12.48
C ALA A 43 -8.47 -17.12 13.30
N ALA A 44 -7.51 -17.22 14.21
CA ALA A 44 -7.00 -16.09 14.98
C ALA A 44 -6.34 -15.05 14.05
N LEU A 45 -5.57 -15.51 13.05
CA LEU A 45 -4.94 -14.62 12.07
C LEU A 45 -5.97 -13.81 11.28
N LEU A 46 -7.05 -14.47 10.81
CA LEU A 46 -8.15 -13.80 10.13
C LEU A 46 -8.86 -12.81 11.05
N ASP A 47 -9.23 -13.25 12.26
CA ASP A 47 -10.02 -12.43 13.17
C ASP A 47 -9.22 -11.18 13.60
N VAL A 48 -7.91 -11.31 13.80
CA VAL A 48 -7.02 -10.16 14.07
C VAL A 48 -6.88 -9.29 12.83
N GLY A 49 -6.53 -9.85 11.67
CA GLY A 49 -6.30 -9.08 10.45
C GLY A 49 -7.53 -8.34 9.94
N ALA A 50 -8.72 -8.97 9.98
CA ALA A 50 -9.95 -8.35 9.48
C ALA A 50 -10.55 -7.32 10.46
N SER A 51 -10.33 -7.47 11.76
CA SER A 51 -11.02 -6.65 12.80
C SER A 51 -10.71 -5.15 12.69
N GLY A 52 -9.47 -4.77 12.35
CA GLY A 52 -9.08 -3.36 12.21
C GLY A 52 -9.75 -2.68 11.03
N PRO A 53 -9.52 -3.20 9.81
CA PRO A 53 -10.15 -2.68 8.60
C PRO A 53 -11.68 -2.59 8.70
N LEU A 54 -12.35 -3.66 9.15
CA LEU A 54 -13.80 -3.66 9.29
C LEU A 54 -14.31 -2.64 10.32
N ALA A 55 -13.64 -2.51 11.46
CA ALA A 55 -13.98 -1.48 12.45
C ALA A 55 -13.74 -0.06 11.88
N GLY A 56 -12.64 0.13 11.15
CA GLY A 56 -12.35 1.39 10.46
C GLY A 56 -13.44 1.76 9.45
N LEU A 57 -13.90 0.80 8.64
CA LEU A 57 -14.98 1.02 7.67
C LEU A 57 -16.30 1.38 8.33
N CYS A 58 -16.65 0.73 9.45
CA CYS A 58 -17.86 1.05 10.22
C CYS A 58 -17.90 2.50 10.70
N VAL A 59 -16.75 3.14 10.89
CA VAL A 59 -16.64 4.54 11.28
C VAL A 59 -16.46 5.46 10.06
N ALA A 60 -15.58 5.11 9.16
CA ALA A 60 -15.20 5.98 8.05
C ALA A 60 -16.34 6.15 7.02
N ILE A 61 -17.10 5.10 6.71
CA ILE A 61 -18.22 5.18 5.75
C ILE A 61 -19.30 6.18 6.21
N PRO A 62 -19.87 6.06 7.43
CA PRO A 62 -20.87 7.04 7.88
C PRO A 62 -20.33 8.47 7.99
N LEU A 63 -19.06 8.62 8.44
CA LEU A 63 -18.44 9.94 8.53
C LEU A 63 -18.21 10.55 7.14
N TYR A 64 -17.83 9.74 6.14
CA TYR A 64 -17.66 10.22 4.78
C TYR A 64 -19.00 10.68 4.19
N LEU A 65 -20.04 9.86 4.30
CA LEU A 65 -21.38 10.22 3.83
C LEU A 65 -21.89 11.52 4.47
N TYR A 66 -21.76 11.63 5.78
CA TYR A 66 -22.11 12.86 6.49
C TYR A 66 -21.27 14.05 6.02
N GLY A 67 -19.95 13.86 5.96
CA GLY A 67 -19.00 14.92 5.61
C GLY A 67 -19.16 15.41 4.18
N VAL A 68 -19.36 14.50 3.20
CA VAL A 68 -19.53 14.89 1.79
C VAL A 68 -20.85 15.61 1.55
N ALA A 69 -21.94 15.21 2.24
CA ALA A 69 -23.21 15.91 2.18
C ALA A 69 -23.12 17.37 2.68
N HIS A 70 -22.15 17.66 3.55
CA HIS A 70 -21.91 19.02 4.08
C HIS A 70 -20.70 19.70 3.43
N SER A 71 -20.21 19.16 2.32
CA SER A 71 -19.11 19.74 1.54
C SER A 71 -19.61 20.88 0.63
N LYS A 72 -18.71 21.75 0.20
CA LYS A 72 -19.06 22.93 -0.59
C LYS A 72 -18.76 22.71 -2.06
N VAL A 73 -19.66 23.13 -2.93
CA VAL A 73 -19.40 23.22 -4.37
C VAL A 73 -18.68 24.53 -4.64
N ILE A 74 -17.59 24.47 -5.37
CA ILE A 74 -16.75 25.61 -5.73
C ILE A 74 -16.41 25.57 -7.23
N SER A 75 -16.04 26.72 -7.82
CA SER A 75 -15.53 26.77 -9.19
C SER A 75 -14.16 26.10 -9.28
N THR A 76 -13.86 25.44 -10.39
CA THR A 76 -12.52 24.88 -10.66
C THR A 76 -11.51 25.95 -11.11
N ASP A 77 -11.98 27.15 -11.46
CA ASP A 77 -11.11 28.21 -11.99
C ASP A 77 -10.20 28.78 -10.90
N GLY A 78 -8.90 28.67 -11.09
CA GLY A 78 -7.89 29.28 -10.21
C GLY A 78 -7.69 28.56 -8.87
N ILE A 79 -8.16 27.32 -8.72
CA ILE A 79 -7.93 26.53 -7.51
C ILE A 79 -6.63 25.76 -7.65
N GLU A 80 -5.69 26.08 -6.75
CA GLU A 80 -4.55 25.22 -6.45
C GLU A 80 -4.91 24.32 -5.27
N GLY A 81 -4.75 23.00 -5.43
CA GLY A 81 -5.06 22.06 -4.37
C GLY A 81 -4.70 20.61 -4.73
N VAL A 82 -4.78 19.74 -3.74
CA VAL A 82 -4.57 18.32 -3.92
C VAL A 82 -5.86 17.68 -4.45
N GLU A 83 -5.78 17.09 -5.63
CA GLU A 83 -6.87 16.29 -6.17
C GLU A 83 -6.82 14.91 -5.52
N LEU A 84 -7.89 14.54 -4.82
CA LEU A 84 -8.02 13.23 -4.17
C LEU A 84 -8.56 12.20 -5.16
N GLY A 85 -8.02 11.00 -5.09
CA GLY A 85 -8.44 9.92 -5.96
C GLY A 85 -9.80 9.35 -5.60
N ASP A 86 -10.44 8.75 -6.59
CA ASP A 86 -11.74 8.09 -6.48
C ASP A 86 -11.61 6.58 -6.50
N SER A 87 -12.43 5.92 -5.67
CA SER A 87 -12.65 4.48 -5.69
C SER A 87 -14.11 4.16 -6.06
N LEU A 88 -14.39 2.89 -6.33
CA LEU A 88 -15.77 2.48 -6.61
C LEU A 88 -16.70 2.79 -5.43
N LEU A 89 -16.23 2.57 -4.20
CA LEU A 89 -17.00 2.86 -2.99
C LEU A 89 -17.21 4.36 -2.81
N LEU A 90 -16.18 5.19 -3.02
CA LEU A 90 -16.29 6.65 -2.95
C LEU A 90 -17.29 7.17 -3.97
N LYS A 91 -17.20 6.77 -5.23
CA LYS A 91 -18.15 7.15 -6.28
C LYS A 91 -19.59 6.78 -5.93
N LEU A 92 -19.80 5.59 -5.34
CA LEU A 92 -21.12 5.18 -4.89
C LEU A 92 -21.63 6.10 -3.76
N MET A 93 -20.78 6.41 -2.79
CA MET A 93 -21.14 7.29 -1.67
C MET A 93 -21.40 8.72 -2.13
N ASP A 94 -20.59 9.24 -3.06
CA ASP A 94 -20.77 10.56 -3.65
C ASP A 94 -22.07 10.65 -4.46
N HIS A 95 -22.41 9.61 -5.21
CA HIS A 95 -23.67 9.54 -5.94
C HIS A 95 -24.89 9.63 -5.00
N VAL A 96 -24.77 9.10 -3.78
CA VAL A 96 -25.85 9.08 -2.79
C VAL A 96 -25.94 10.37 -1.99
N ALA A 97 -24.78 10.95 -1.61
CA ALA A 97 -24.73 11.99 -0.58
C ALA A 97 -24.07 13.31 -1.00
N ALA A 98 -23.31 13.34 -2.10
CA ALA A 98 -22.65 14.56 -2.50
C ALA A 98 -23.61 15.60 -3.08
N PRO A 99 -23.33 16.89 -2.87
CA PRO A 99 -24.11 17.96 -3.52
C PRO A 99 -23.95 17.89 -5.03
N HIS A 100 -25.00 18.24 -5.76
CA HIS A 100 -24.97 18.28 -7.22
C HIS A 100 -24.11 19.47 -7.68
N TYR A 101 -23.25 19.23 -8.68
CA TYR A 101 -22.40 20.24 -9.27
C TYR A 101 -22.37 20.09 -10.80
N GLY A 102 -22.13 21.22 -11.48
CA GLY A 102 -22.12 21.33 -12.94
C GLY A 102 -20.71 21.38 -13.53
N ALA A 103 -20.64 21.57 -14.85
CA ALA A 103 -19.37 21.78 -15.54
C ALA A 103 -18.61 22.99 -14.98
N GLY A 104 -17.31 22.89 -14.79
CA GLY A 104 -16.48 23.93 -14.19
C GLY A 104 -16.60 24.08 -12.68
N GLN A 105 -17.24 23.12 -12.01
CA GLN A 105 -17.35 23.05 -10.56
C GLN A 105 -16.76 21.77 -10.00
N THR A 106 -16.33 21.81 -8.75
CA THR A 106 -15.84 20.64 -7.99
C THR A 106 -16.31 20.73 -6.54
N ILE A 107 -16.12 19.63 -5.81
CA ILE A 107 -16.47 19.57 -4.38
C ILE A 107 -15.22 19.85 -3.57
N LEU A 108 -15.25 20.91 -2.77
CA LEU A 108 -14.29 21.12 -1.69
C LEU A 108 -14.76 20.33 -0.47
N LEU A 109 -14.07 19.23 -0.21
CA LEU A 109 -14.43 18.33 0.89
C LEU A 109 -14.41 19.07 2.23
N SER A 110 -15.44 18.82 3.03
CA SER A 110 -15.42 19.25 4.43
C SER A 110 -14.29 18.56 5.20
N PRO A 111 -13.78 19.14 6.31
CA PRO A 111 -12.75 18.50 7.12
C PRO A 111 -13.12 17.08 7.58
N ILE A 112 -14.41 16.83 7.84
CA ILE A 112 -14.91 15.49 8.21
C ILE A 112 -14.82 14.53 7.03
N ALA A 113 -15.24 14.94 5.83
CA ALA A 113 -15.11 14.12 4.61
C ALA A 113 -13.65 13.82 4.29
N TYR A 114 -12.76 14.82 4.41
CA TYR A 114 -11.33 14.66 4.17
C TYR A 114 -10.70 13.67 5.17
N ALA A 115 -11.02 13.79 6.46
CA ALA A 115 -10.53 12.86 7.48
C ALA A 115 -11.05 11.43 7.25
N ALA A 116 -12.33 11.29 6.88
CA ALA A 116 -12.93 10.00 6.55
C ALA A 116 -12.33 9.38 5.28
N TRP A 117 -12.09 10.19 4.24
CA TRP A 117 -11.37 9.78 3.04
C TRP A 117 -9.98 9.24 3.40
N GLY A 118 -9.23 9.94 4.26
CA GLY A 118 -7.95 9.47 4.77
C GLY A 118 -8.04 8.13 5.50
N GLY A 119 -9.08 7.93 6.31
CA GLY A 119 -9.38 6.66 6.97
C GLY A 119 -9.66 5.52 5.98
N LEU A 120 -10.46 5.78 4.93
CA LEU A 120 -10.74 4.82 3.85
C LEU A 120 -9.48 4.50 3.04
N PHE A 121 -8.66 5.50 2.75
CA PHE A 121 -7.38 5.36 2.06
C PHE A 121 -6.40 4.48 2.84
N VAL A 122 -6.20 4.74 4.13
CA VAL A 122 -5.34 3.93 5.01
C VAL A 122 -5.89 2.50 5.12
N THR A 123 -7.21 2.34 5.19
CA THR A 123 -7.86 1.02 5.20
C THR A 123 -7.62 0.27 3.89
N MET A 124 -7.70 0.95 2.75
CA MET A 124 -7.40 0.36 1.43
C MET A 124 -5.96 -0.17 1.37
N ILE A 125 -4.99 0.63 1.85
CA ILE A 125 -3.59 0.22 1.90
C ILE A 125 -3.40 -1.00 2.79
N ASN A 126 -3.98 -1.00 3.98
CA ASN A 126 -3.90 -2.13 4.91
C ASN A 126 -4.59 -3.39 4.36
N LEU A 127 -5.58 -3.24 3.49
CA LEU A 127 -6.27 -4.35 2.84
C LEU A 127 -5.56 -4.87 1.59
N LEU A 128 -4.45 -4.29 1.15
CA LEU A 128 -3.62 -4.90 0.12
C LEU A 128 -3.28 -6.34 0.51
N PRO A 129 -3.56 -7.34 -0.34
CA PRO A 129 -3.34 -8.74 -0.01
C PRO A 129 -1.85 -9.11 -0.10
N LEU A 130 -0.99 -8.36 0.60
CA LEU A 130 0.47 -8.44 0.52
C LEU A 130 1.12 -8.31 1.89
N SER A 131 2.22 -9.04 2.08
CA SER A 131 3.13 -8.87 3.22
C SER A 131 2.46 -8.98 4.60
N GLN A 132 2.92 -8.16 5.51
CA GLN A 132 2.45 -8.06 6.90
C GLN A 132 1.21 -7.15 7.04
N LEU A 133 0.63 -6.70 5.90
CA LEU A 133 -0.59 -5.92 5.89
C LEU A 133 -1.79 -6.77 6.30
N ASP A 134 -2.83 -6.13 6.78
CA ASP A 134 -4.05 -6.82 7.23
C ASP A 134 -4.68 -7.67 6.12
N GLY A 135 -4.72 -7.16 4.88
CA GLY A 135 -5.15 -7.90 3.70
C GLY A 135 -4.29 -9.12 3.39
N GLY A 136 -2.97 -9.04 3.64
CA GLY A 136 -2.05 -10.17 3.53
C GLY A 136 -2.40 -11.27 4.54
N HIS A 137 -2.67 -10.91 5.80
CA HIS A 137 -3.11 -11.84 6.83
C HIS A 137 -4.44 -12.50 6.49
N VAL A 138 -5.42 -11.73 6.02
CA VAL A 138 -6.73 -12.23 5.58
C VAL A 138 -6.60 -13.17 4.38
N ALA A 139 -5.80 -12.80 3.38
CA ALA A 139 -5.59 -13.61 2.19
C ALA A 139 -4.84 -14.93 2.52
N TYR A 140 -3.82 -14.87 3.38
CA TYR A 140 -3.14 -16.07 3.84
C TYR A 140 -4.07 -16.97 4.66
N ALA A 141 -4.87 -16.40 5.57
CA ALA A 141 -5.85 -17.16 6.33
C ALA A 141 -6.85 -17.89 5.41
N LEU A 142 -7.26 -17.27 4.31
CA LEU A 142 -8.23 -17.84 3.35
C LEU A 142 -7.59 -18.89 2.42
N PHE A 143 -6.43 -18.57 1.82
CA PHE A 143 -5.83 -19.34 0.72
C PHE A 143 -4.63 -20.21 1.17
N GLY A 144 -4.09 -19.99 2.39
CA GLY A 144 -2.92 -20.72 2.92
C GLY A 144 -1.68 -20.53 2.03
N ASP A 145 -0.90 -21.60 1.86
CA ASP A 145 0.33 -21.62 1.07
C ASP A 145 0.12 -21.22 -0.40
N GLY A 146 -1.10 -21.39 -0.92
CA GLY A 146 -1.46 -20.91 -2.25
C GLY A 146 -1.34 -19.39 -2.37
N HIS A 147 -1.54 -18.66 -1.27
CA HIS A 147 -1.31 -17.21 -1.23
C HIS A 147 0.19 -16.88 -1.28
N ASN A 148 1.00 -17.56 -0.46
CA ASN A 148 2.46 -17.35 -0.43
C ASN A 148 3.09 -17.54 -1.81
N ARG A 149 2.67 -18.57 -2.56
CA ARG A 149 3.15 -18.80 -3.93
C ARG A 149 2.80 -17.69 -4.90
N ARG A 150 1.68 -16.97 -4.67
CA ARG A 150 1.20 -15.88 -5.54
C ARG A 150 1.62 -14.49 -5.06
N ALA A 151 2.04 -14.34 -3.82
CA ALA A 151 2.44 -13.06 -3.24
C ALA A 151 3.52 -12.34 -4.08
N PRO A 152 4.56 -13.01 -4.63
CA PRO A 152 5.51 -12.39 -5.55
C PRO A 152 4.85 -11.79 -6.79
N THR A 153 3.92 -12.50 -7.39
CA THR A 153 3.19 -12.02 -8.57
C THR A 153 2.32 -10.82 -8.22
N LEU A 154 1.61 -10.87 -7.09
CA LEU A 154 0.79 -9.76 -6.62
C LEU A 154 1.63 -8.50 -6.33
N HIS A 155 2.83 -8.68 -5.74
CA HIS A 155 3.75 -7.56 -5.52
C HIS A 155 4.21 -6.93 -6.84
N ARG A 156 4.58 -7.75 -7.85
CA ARG A 156 4.96 -7.26 -9.18
C ARG A 156 3.81 -6.54 -9.90
N LEU A 157 2.55 -6.89 -9.60
CA LEU A 157 1.41 -6.18 -10.15
C LEU A 157 1.36 -4.70 -9.74
N LEU A 158 1.88 -4.31 -8.58
CA LEU A 158 2.00 -2.89 -8.19
C LEU A 158 2.94 -2.15 -9.15
N LEU A 159 4.08 -2.77 -9.45
CA LEU A 159 5.03 -2.19 -10.41
C LEU A 159 4.47 -2.16 -11.84
N ALA A 160 3.81 -3.24 -12.27
CA ALA A 160 3.15 -3.28 -13.56
C ALA A 160 2.04 -2.22 -13.66
N PHE A 161 1.27 -2.05 -12.59
CA PHE A 161 0.23 -1.02 -12.51
C PHE A 161 0.80 0.39 -12.62
N PHE A 162 1.89 0.68 -11.91
CA PHE A 162 2.64 1.93 -12.05
C PHE A 162 3.11 2.14 -13.49
N ALA A 163 3.80 1.15 -14.08
CA ALA A 163 4.36 1.24 -15.42
C ALA A 163 3.28 1.46 -16.50
N VAL A 164 2.16 0.74 -16.41
CA VAL A 164 1.04 0.88 -17.35
C VAL A 164 0.40 2.26 -17.23
N ASN A 165 0.11 2.74 -16.02
CA ASN A 165 -0.50 4.05 -15.84
C ASN A 165 0.42 5.19 -16.30
N LEU A 166 1.71 5.14 -15.96
CA LEU A 166 2.68 6.13 -16.41
C LEU A 166 2.81 6.12 -17.94
N SER A 167 3.01 4.94 -18.55
CA SER A 167 3.16 4.81 -19.99
C SER A 167 1.91 5.28 -20.75
N ALA A 168 0.72 4.89 -20.27
CA ALA A 168 -0.54 5.31 -20.88
C ALA A 168 -0.72 6.84 -20.83
N SER A 169 -0.38 7.47 -19.71
CA SER A 169 -0.45 8.92 -19.56
C SER A 169 0.56 9.64 -20.47
N LEU A 170 1.80 9.16 -20.52
CA LEU A 170 2.85 9.74 -21.39
C LEU A 170 2.51 9.59 -22.87
N VAL A 171 2.03 8.42 -23.30
CA VAL A 171 1.61 8.18 -24.70
C VAL A 171 0.44 9.08 -25.07
N ARG A 172 -0.58 9.17 -24.22
CA ARG A 172 -1.71 10.07 -24.45
C ARG A 172 -1.25 11.49 -24.66
N ASP A 173 -0.39 12.01 -23.77
CA ASP A 173 0.06 13.41 -23.83
C ASP A 173 1.03 13.66 -25.00
N ALA A 174 1.81 12.64 -25.39
CA ALA A 174 2.62 12.71 -26.61
C ALA A 174 1.75 12.83 -27.87
N LEU A 175 0.66 12.05 -27.95
CA LEU A 175 -0.28 12.12 -29.08
C LEU A 175 -0.99 13.47 -29.17
N HIS A 176 -1.18 14.17 -28.05
CA HIS A 176 -1.76 15.51 -28.00
C HIS A 176 -0.72 16.65 -28.08
N GLY A 177 0.57 16.34 -28.20
CA GLY A 177 1.64 17.34 -28.29
C GLY A 177 1.94 18.09 -27.00
N VAL A 178 1.44 17.60 -25.84
CA VAL A 178 1.58 18.24 -24.51
C VAL A 178 2.46 17.45 -23.53
N LEU A 179 3.22 16.49 -24.03
CA LEU A 179 4.02 15.59 -23.21
C LEU A 179 4.90 16.30 -22.19
N LEU A 180 5.73 17.25 -22.65
CA LEU A 180 6.68 17.94 -21.78
C LEU A 180 6.00 18.89 -20.78
N ALA A 181 4.81 19.40 -21.11
CA ALA A 181 4.02 20.21 -20.20
C ALA A 181 3.44 19.40 -19.04
N ASN A 182 3.14 18.12 -19.28
CA ASN A 182 2.40 17.28 -18.33
C ASN A 182 3.25 16.18 -17.67
N VAL A 183 4.50 15.99 -18.06
CA VAL A 183 5.33 14.87 -17.56
C VAL A 183 5.43 14.87 -16.04
N GLY A 184 5.61 16.05 -15.42
CA GLY A 184 5.69 16.20 -13.97
C GLY A 184 4.40 15.74 -13.26
N ASN A 185 3.26 16.15 -13.76
CA ASN A 185 1.96 15.75 -13.23
C ASN A 185 1.70 14.26 -13.42
N ASN A 186 2.05 13.68 -14.58
CA ASN A 186 1.89 12.26 -14.83
C ASN A 186 2.75 11.40 -13.90
N VAL A 187 4.01 11.81 -13.68
CA VAL A 187 4.91 11.15 -12.73
C VAL A 187 4.34 11.27 -11.31
N GLY A 188 3.96 12.47 -10.85
CA GLY A 188 3.41 12.68 -9.51
C GLY A 188 2.18 11.83 -9.23
N ARG A 189 1.24 11.75 -10.17
CA ARG A 189 0.01 10.93 -10.04
C ARG A 189 0.27 9.43 -9.95
N THR A 190 1.30 8.93 -10.62
CA THR A 190 1.56 7.49 -10.71
C THR A 190 2.59 6.99 -9.72
N LEU A 191 3.47 7.87 -9.23
CA LEU A 191 4.61 7.55 -8.38
C LEU A 191 4.22 6.83 -7.08
N PHE A 192 3.01 7.05 -6.57
CA PHE A 192 2.49 6.42 -5.36
C PHE A 192 2.66 4.89 -5.37
N TRP A 193 2.25 4.22 -6.43
CA TRP A 193 2.32 2.75 -6.52
C TRP A 193 3.74 2.22 -6.64
N PHE A 194 4.64 2.99 -7.29
CA PHE A 194 6.07 2.69 -7.29
C PHE A 194 6.65 2.77 -5.87
N VAL A 195 6.36 3.85 -5.14
CA VAL A 195 6.82 4.02 -3.75
C VAL A 195 6.32 2.88 -2.85
N TRP A 196 5.06 2.47 -3.03
CA TRP A 196 4.51 1.33 -2.27
C TRP A 196 5.19 0.01 -2.63
N PHE A 197 5.47 -0.24 -3.90
CA PHE A 197 6.24 -1.40 -4.33
C PHE A 197 7.60 -1.43 -3.64
N GLU A 198 8.34 -0.32 -3.67
CA GLU A 198 9.66 -0.19 -3.05
C GLU A 198 9.58 -0.36 -1.52
N MET A 199 8.63 0.29 -0.88
CA MET A 199 8.47 0.24 0.56
C MET A 199 8.21 -1.20 1.06
N LEU A 200 7.34 -1.94 0.39
CA LEU A 200 7.09 -3.35 0.72
C LEU A 200 8.34 -4.21 0.55
N GLY A 201 9.13 -3.96 -0.51
CA GLY A 201 10.40 -4.63 -0.73
C GLY A 201 11.45 -4.31 0.34
N ILE A 202 11.55 -3.05 0.75
CA ILE A 202 12.44 -2.59 1.83
C ILE A 202 12.05 -3.25 3.16
N LEU A 203 10.77 -3.25 3.51
CA LEU A 203 10.25 -3.88 4.74
C LEU A 203 10.51 -5.39 4.73
N GLY A 204 10.31 -6.06 3.59
CA GLY A 204 10.65 -7.47 3.41
C GLY A 204 12.15 -7.75 3.62
N GLY A 205 13.02 -6.91 3.06
CA GLY A 205 14.46 -7.03 3.24
C GLY A 205 14.92 -6.90 4.70
N PHE A 206 14.38 -5.93 5.45
CA PHE A 206 14.66 -5.80 6.89
C PHE A 206 14.12 -6.99 7.70
N ALA A 207 12.98 -7.56 7.33
CA ALA A 207 12.44 -8.72 8.00
C ALA A 207 13.32 -9.97 7.80
N ARG A 208 13.90 -10.15 6.61
CA ARG A 208 14.86 -11.23 6.32
C ARG A 208 16.15 -11.10 7.13
N GLY A 209 16.74 -9.91 7.15
CA GLY A 209 17.98 -9.66 7.90
C GLY A 209 17.83 -10.06 9.37
N ARG A 210 16.77 -9.65 10.03
CA ARG A 210 16.50 -10.01 11.44
C ARG A 210 16.31 -11.51 11.68
N ARG A 211 15.83 -12.26 10.68
CA ARG A 211 15.67 -13.72 10.82
C ARG A 211 16.98 -14.45 10.60
N ALA A 212 17.82 -13.96 9.70
CA ALA A 212 19.15 -14.49 9.51
C ALA A 212 19.94 -14.37 10.84
N GLU A 213 19.92 -13.16 11.45
CA GLU A 213 20.53 -12.93 12.77
C GLU A 213 19.97 -13.89 13.85
N GLN A 214 18.66 -14.10 13.91
CA GLN A 214 18.04 -15.01 14.88
C GLN A 214 18.39 -16.48 14.65
N ARG A 215 18.56 -16.91 13.39
CA ARG A 215 18.99 -18.29 13.08
C ARG A 215 20.45 -18.53 13.45
N GLU A 216 21.30 -17.53 13.23
CA GLU A 216 22.72 -17.58 13.61
C GLU A 216 22.89 -17.66 15.15
N ASP A 217 22.02 -16.96 15.91
CA ASP A 217 21.99 -17.04 17.38
C ASP A 217 21.45 -18.40 17.88
N ASP A 218 20.49 -19.02 17.18
CA ASP A 218 19.87 -20.27 17.58
C ASP A 218 20.67 -21.52 17.16
N ASP A 219 21.44 -21.46 16.08
CA ASP A 219 22.27 -22.54 15.53
C ASP A 219 23.58 -22.00 14.92
N PRO A 220 24.58 -21.65 15.78
CA PRO A 220 25.84 -21.04 15.36
C PRO A 220 26.73 -21.97 14.53
N ASP A 221 26.50 -23.28 14.59
CA ASP A 221 27.28 -24.31 13.84
C ASP A 221 26.51 -24.82 12.59
N GLY A 222 25.38 -24.23 12.25
CA GLY A 222 24.58 -24.61 11.08
C GLY A 222 25.37 -24.39 9.79
N ASP A 223 25.57 -25.45 9.02
CA ASP A 223 26.27 -25.41 7.73
C ASP A 223 25.58 -24.42 6.76
N ASN A 224 26.25 -23.31 6.47
CA ASN A 224 25.82 -22.29 5.50
C ASN A 224 26.04 -22.74 4.05
N GLU A 225 25.73 -24.00 3.72
CA GLU A 225 25.94 -24.55 2.36
C GLU A 225 25.14 -23.82 1.26
N ASP A 226 24.10 -23.02 1.64
CA ASP A 226 23.23 -22.32 0.69
C ASP A 226 23.65 -20.86 0.41
N GLU A 227 24.80 -20.40 0.88
CA GLU A 227 25.16 -18.98 0.82
C GLU A 227 25.75 -18.55 -0.53
N ASP A 228 26.32 -19.48 -1.26
CA ASP A 228 27.10 -19.17 -2.49
C ASP A 228 26.23 -18.94 -3.76
N ASP A 229 24.95 -19.29 -3.72
CA ASP A 229 24.03 -19.20 -4.87
C ASP A 229 22.96 -18.09 -4.75
N ARG A 230 23.11 -17.18 -3.76
CA ARG A 230 22.15 -16.09 -3.58
C ARG A 230 22.40 -14.96 -4.57
N PRO A 231 21.38 -14.53 -5.33
CA PRO A 231 21.53 -13.38 -6.19
C PRO A 231 21.92 -12.14 -5.36
N VAL A 232 22.84 -11.33 -5.90
CA VAL A 232 23.27 -10.08 -5.25
C VAL A 232 22.07 -9.17 -5.04
N GLU A 233 21.59 -9.08 -3.81
CA GLU A 233 20.47 -8.22 -3.45
C GLU A 233 20.94 -6.81 -3.10
N LEU A 234 20.23 -5.79 -3.60
CA LEU A 234 20.42 -4.42 -3.13
C LEU A 234 20.08 -4.36 -1.63
N SER A 235 20.99 -3.85 -0.81
CA SER A 235 20.70 -3.70 0.60
C SER A 235 19.45 -2.81 0.80
N PRO A 236 18.60 -3.09 1.81
CA PRO A 236 17.40 -2.28 2.06
C PRO A 236 17.68 -0.79 2.22
N ARG A 237 18.86 -0.43 2.74
CA ARG A 237 19.30 0.97 2.90
C ARG A 237 19.60 1.63 1.56
N VAL A 238 20.29 0.94 0.65
CA VAL A 238 20.59 1.45 -0.70
C VAL A 238 19.30 1.61 -1.50
N ARG A 239 18.41 0.63 -1.40
CA ARG A 239 17.09 0.67 -2.04
C ARG A 239 16.27 1.86 -1.55
N ALA A 240 16.20 2.09 -0.24
CA ALA A 240 15.51 3.22 0.36
C ALA A 240 16.11 4.57 -0.09
N ALA A 241 17.43 4.68 -0.14
CA ALA A 241 18.12 5.89 -0.58
C ALA A 241 17.84 6.18 -2.08
N ALA A 242 17.87 5.16 -2.93
CA ALA A 242 17.58 5.30 -4.36
C ALA A 242 16.11 5.72 -4.60
N THR A 243 15.17 5.07 -3.91
CA THR A 243 13.74 5.42 -3.97
C THR A 243 13.50 6.85 -3.52
N LEU A 244 14.09 7.25 -2.39
CA LEU A 244 14.00 8.62 -1.88
C LEU A 244 14.59 9.63 -2.89
N GLY A 245 15.72 9.31 -3.52
CA GLY A 245 16.33 10.13 -4.55
C GLY A 245 15.41 10.33 -5.76
N ILE A 246 14.76 9.26 -6.24
CA ILE A 246 13.78 9.33 -7.34
C ILE A 246 12.58 10.21 -6.96
N VAL A 247 12.04 10.07 -5.75
CA VAL A 247 10.92 10.87 -5.26
C VAL A 247 11.29 12.35 -5.14
N LEU A 248 12.41 12.67 -4.48
CA LEU A 248 12.86 14.05 -4.29
C LEU A 248 13.18 14.72 -5.64
N TYR A 249 13.82 13.99 -6.56
CA TYR A 249 14.10 14.53 -7.88
C TYR A 249 12.82 14.80 -8.67
N SER A 250 11.83 13.90 -8.62
CA SER A 250 10.55 14.12 -9.30
C SER A 250 9.80 15.34 -8.75
N SER A 251 9.86 15.58 -7.45
CA SER A 251 9.28 16.76 -6.81
C SER A 251 9.98 18.05 -7.24
N PHE A 252 11.32 18.03 -7.31
CA PHE A 252 12.12 19.16 -7.80
C PHE A 252 11.87 19.45 -9.29
N ALA A 253 11.80 18.41 -10.12
CA ALA A 253 11.65 18.50 -11.57
C ALA A 253 10.20 18.78 -12.02
N ARG A 254 9.24 18.75 -11.12
CA ARG A 254 7.81 18.72 -11.41
C ARG A 254 7.34 19.81 -12.38
N GLU A 255 7.77 21.04 -12.18
CA GLU A 255 7.38 22.19 -13.00
C GLU A 255 8.25 22.35 -14.26
N SER A 256 9.23 21.46 -14.45
CA SER A 256 10.11 21.54 -15.59
C SER A 256 9.46 20.95 -16.85
N HIS A 257 9.45 21.74 -17.91
CA HIS A 257 9.01 21.33 -19.25
C HIS A 257 10.18 20.90 -20.14
N SER A 258 11.36 20.66 -19.56
CA SER A 258 12.57 20.28 -20.29
C SER A 258 12.81 18.78 -20.28
N ALA A 259 12.95 18.17 -21.46
CA ALA A 259 13.35 16.78 -21.60
C ALA A 259 14.70 16.48 -20.90
N LEU A 260 15.64 17.45 -20.92
CA LEU A 260 16.96 17.28 -20.29
C LEU A 260 16.88 17.10 -18.78
N VAL A 261 15.84 17.62 -18.13
CA VAL A 261 15.59 17.42 -16.69
C VAL A 261 14.99 16.06 -16.43
N TRP A 262 14.10 15.56 -17.28
CA TRP A 262 13.41 14.29 -17.07
C TRP A 262 14.20 13.05 -17.52
N LEU A 263 15.09 13.17 -18.53
CA LEU A 263 15.92 12.05 -18.99
C LEU A 263 16.74 11.38 -17.88
N PRO A 264 17.47 12.11 -16.99
CA PRO A 264 18.16 11.50 -15.87
C PRO A 264 17.25 10.75 -14.91
N TRP A 265 16.03 11.26 -14.66
CA TRP A 265 15.04 10.61 -13.81
C TRP A 265 14.59 9.25 -14.39
N PHE A 266 14.22 9.22 -15.67
CA PHE A 266 13.87 7.98 -16.35
C PHE A 266 15.04 7.00 -16.41
N GLY A 267 16.28 7.51 -16.58
CA GLY A 267 17.50 6.72 -16.53
C GLY A 267 17.73 6.09 -15.16
N ALA A 268 17.58 6.87 -14.09
CA ALA A 268 17.72 6.40 -12.70
C ALA A 268 16.64 5.37 -12.34
N LEU A 269 15.40 5.63 -12.71
CA LEU A 269 14.29 4.67 -12.53
C LEU A 269 14.57 3.36 -13.27
N GLY A 270 14.94 3.44 -14.56
CA GLY A 270 15.27 2.27 -15.38
C GLY A 270 16.46 1.47 -14.83
N LEU A 271 17.50 2.15 -14.33
CA LEU A 271 18.62 1.51 -13.68
C LEU A 271 18.21 0.78 -12.41
N LEU A 272 17.43 1.43 -11.53
CA LEU A 272 16.94 0.80 -10.30
C LEU A 272 16.13 -0.45 -10.61
N LEU A 273 15.19 -0.37 -11.54
CA LEU A 273 14.36 -1.51 -11.96
C LEU A 273 15.21 -2.64 -12.58
N ALA A 274 16.23 -2.31 -13.36
CA ALA A 274 17.13 -3.30 -13.95
C ALA A 274 18.00 -4.01 -12.90
N LEU A 275 18.48 -3.26 -11.88
CA LEU A 275 19.23 -3.83 -10.76
C LEU A 275 18.34 -4.75 -9.92
N GLU A 276 17.10 -4.35 -9.67
CA GLU A 276 16.14 -5.18 -8.93
C GLU A 276 15.74 -6.44 -9.69
N ALA A 277 15.56 -6.35 -11.01
CA ALA A 277 15.29 -7.52 -11.83
C ALA A 277 16.44 -8.54 -11.78
N ARG A 278 17.67 -8.08 -11.70
CA ARG A 278 18.87 -8.93 -11.60
C ARG A 278 19.09 -9.47 -10.18
N SER A 279 18.75 -8.68 -9.18
CA SER A 279 18.97 -9.03 -7.77
C SER A 279 18.00 -10.07 -7.22
N GLY A 280 17.02 -10.53 -8.01
CA GLY A 280 15.99 -11.44 -7.53
C GLY A 280 15.01 -10.85 -6.53
N LEU A 281 15.13 -9.55 -6.19
CA LEU A 281 14.22 -8.82 -5.28
C LEU A 281 12.77 -8.79 -5.76
N LEU A 282 12.54 -9.04 -7.04
CA LEU A 282 11.22 -9.31 -7.60
C LEU A 282 10.67 -10.69 -7.19
N GLN A 283 11.40 -11.45 -6.34
CA GLN A 283 10.96 -12.71 -5.74
C GLN A 283 10.82 -12.55 -4.22
N PRO A 284 9.77 -11.90 -3.72
CA PRO A 284 9.55 -11.73 -2.29
C PRO A 284 9.07 -13.03 -1.65
N HIS A 285 9.96 -14.01 -1.47
CA HIS A 285 9.63 -15.28 -0.81
C HIS A 285 9.21 -15.13 0.65
N ASP A 286 9.50 -13.96 1.27
CA ASP A 286 9.39 -13.78 2.71
C ASP A 286 8.43 -12.69 3.15
N LEU A 287 7.62 -12.13 2.25
CA LEU A 287 6.66 -11.09 2.63
C LEU A 287 5.59 -11.58 3.62
N LEU A 288 5.40 -12.90 3.74
CA LEU A 288 4.45 -13.54 4.66
C LEU A 288 5.09 -14.74 5.31
N ALA A 289 6.03 -14.50 6.20
CA ALA A 289 6.52 -15.59 7.00
C ALA A 289 5.62 -15.81 8.20
N HIS A 290 4.59 -16.53 8.00
CA HIS A 290 4.01 -17.32 9.06
C HIS A 290 4.64 -18.71 8.95
N PRO A 291 5.33 -19.18 9.99
CA PRO A 291 5.84 -20.55 9.98
C PRO A 291 4.65 -21.50 9.77
N PRO A 292 4.79 -22.55 8.98
CA PRO A 292 3.79 -23.58 8.87
C PRO A 292 3.68 -24.25 10.24
N THR A 293 2.65 -23.89 11.00
CA THR A 293 2.29 -24.62 12.22
C THR A 293 1.26 -25.65 11.85
N ASP A 294 1.25 -26.81 12.50
CA ASP A 294 0.25 -27.88 12.29
C ASP A 294 -1.19 -27.36 12.46
N ALA A 295 -1.37 -26.30 13.24
CA ALA A 295 -2.63 -25.58 13.38
C ALA A 295 -2.99 -24.74 12.13
N ALA A 296 -2.02 -24.35 11.29
CA ALA A 296 -2.26 -23.65 10.03
C ALA A 296 -2.96 -24.55 8.98
N SER A 297 -2.92 -25.87 9.16
CA SER A 297 -3.55 -26.85 8.27
C SER A 297 -5.08 -26.92 8.41
N LYS A 298 -5.66 -26.44 9.52
CA LYS A 298 -7.12 -26.50 9.73
C LYS A 298 -7.85 -25.50 8.83
N PRO A 299 -8.79 -25.96 7.99
CA PRO A 299 -9.56 -25.08 7.13
C PRO A 299 -10.45 -24.15 7.94
N LEU A 300 -10.64 -22.91 7.43
CA LEU A 300 -11.58 -21.97 8.02
C LEU A 300 -13.02 -22.47 7.94
N GLY A 301 -13.80 -22.27 9.01
CA GLY A 301 -15.25 -22.48 8.98
C GLY A 301 -15.97 -21.55 7.97
N ALA A 302 -17.17 -21.94 7.54
CA ALA A 302 -17.92 -21.21 6.51
C ALA A 302 -18.09 -19.71 6.80
N THR A 303 -18.49 -19.35 8.02
CA THR A 303 -18.67 -17.94 8.44
C THR A 303 -17.37 -17.15 8.29
N ARG A 304 -16.24 -17.70 8.73
CA ARG A 304 -14.94 -17.01 8.60
C ARG A 304 -14.50 -16.87 7.15
N LYS A 305 -14.80 -17.84 6.29
CA LYS A 305 -14.56 -17.70 4.84
C LYS A 305 -15.35 -16.51 4.25
N VAL A 306 -16.61 -16.37 4.64
CA VAL A 306 -17.44 -15.24 4.21
C VAL A 306 -16.82 -13.91 4.71
N VAL A 307 -16.43 -13.82 5.98
CA VAL A 307 -15.76 -12.61 6.52
C VAL A 307 -14.49 -12.30 5.73
N ALA A 308 -13.66 -13.29 5.43
CA ALA A 308 -12.43 -13.09 4.65
C ALA A 308 -12.75 -12.56 3.24
N ILE A 309 -13.70 -13.17 2.55
CA ILE A 309 -14.11 -12.76 1.19
C ILE A 309 -14.67 -11.33 1.20
N VAL A 310 -15.56 -11.01 2.15
CA VAL A 310 -16.14 -9.66 2.29
C VAL A 310 -15.03 -8.64 2.57
N THR A 311 -14.09 -8.96 3.46
CA THR A 311 -12.97 -8.06 3.78
C THR A 311 -12.10 -7.80 2.54
N LEU A 312 -11.78 -8.82 1.76
CA LEU A 312 -11.02 -8.66 0.51
C LEU A 312 -11.84 -7.96 -0.59
N ALA A 313 -13.16 -8.15 -0.62
CA ALA A 313 -14.03 -7.41 -1.54
C ALA A 313 -14.01 -5.90 -1.25
N PHE A 314 -13.94 -5.49 0.02
CA PHE A 314 -13.74 -4.08 0.36
C PHE A 314 -12.43 -3.52 -0.17
N PHE A 315 -11.35 -4.29 -0.23
CA PHE A 315 -10.14 -3.85 -0.92
C PHE A 315 -10.41 -3.44 -2.36
N VAL A 316 -11.13 -4.28 -3.12
CA VAL A 316 -11.47 -3.99 -4.53
C VAL A 316 -12.34 -2.74 -4.65
N LEU A 317 -13.33 -2.58 -3.77
CA LEU A 317 -14.23 -1.43 -3.76
C LEU A 317 -13.52 -0.12 -3.36
N LEU A 318 -12.51 -0.22 -2.49
CA LEU A 318 -11.73 0.93 -2.00
C LEU A 318 -10.54 1.25 -2.89
N PHE A 319 -10.16 0.36 -3.81
CA PHE A 319 -8.94 0.53 -4.60
C PHE A 319 -8.94 1.86 -5.36
N LEU A 320 -7.90 2.64 -5.11
CA LEU A 320 -7.66 3.96 -5.69
C LEU A 320 -6.57 3.84 -6.77
N PRO A 321 -6.91 3.90 -8.05
CA PRO A 321 -5.90 3.83 -9.13
C PRO A 321 -4.85 4.95 -9.04
N THR A 322 -5.29 6.15 -8.72
CA THR A 322 -4.46 7.34 -8.51
C THR A 322 -4.89 7.98 -7.19
N PRO A 323 -4.26 7.61 -6.06
CA PRO A 323 -4.76 8.03 -4.74
C PRO A 323 -4.72 9.53 -4.50
N MET A 324 -3.69 10.20 -4.98
CA MET A 324 -3.55 11.66 -4.87
C MET A 324 -2.80 12.21 -6.09
N ALA A 325 -3.24 13.36 -6.59
CA ALA A 325 -2.50 14.19 -7.53
C ALA A 325 -2.07 15.45 -6.78
N LEU A 326 -0.76 15.59 -6.60
CA LEU A 326 -0.14 16.76 -5.97
C LEU A 326 0.16 17.81 -7.00
#